data_0e19598d5d986c6ddf59da8665dc855b
#
_entry.id   0e19598d5d986c6ddf59da8665dc855b
#
_cell.length_a   1.000
_cell.length_b   1.000
_cell.length_c   1.000
_cell.angle_alpha   90.00
_cell.angle_beta   90.00
_cell.angle_gamma   90.00
#
_symmetry.space_group_name_H-M   'P 1'
#
loop_
_entity.id
_entity.type
_entity.pdbx_description
1 polymer ?
#
loop_
_entity_poly.entity_id
_entity_poly.type
_entity_poly.pdbx_seq_one_letter_code
_entity_poly.pdbx_strand_id
1 'polypeptide(L)'
;MTTNNIITETEQNETIERILVSQEFKNSPKNQDLLKYLFNAYKEGEEKKEITIALEFFQKSTGFDPTSDSSVRVYISKLRKKIEYFNKTAGLVEKIKLQIPKGHYNLLFVHSDSISPLVKKNRTLIPILLSIIVLLLITTIFLSNEYFSSSPKIESHFSNNPVWAEFVNSSKSTILVLGDYYFLYKFDDKVENRLFIRNTKINSLNDLNNYVEKYTEEKSKLFPLEFTYLRPSCSFSLLHILPIFNSSSVKMIPKLASELTWSDIENSNLIYIGPFKNMNILDKLLEKLNLSFQSNLFSGGHSTLYLNDDDGNVLSEFEPTSKSQDESYRDFGVLAKFKGSKDNTIMFILGFDELAIMAAVKVITDPNFDTIKNNDPNKTEIQRPYYFNMIFEAEGFRRTNLSYKVKYFKRL
;
A
#
# COMPACT_ATOMS: atom_id res chain seq x y z
N MET A 1 -70.89 -7.64 1.49
CA MET A 1 -70.87 -9.13 1.49
C MET A 1 -69.67 -9.56 0.64
N THR A 2 -68.55 -9.89 1.25
CA THR A 2 -67.36 -10.40 0.59
C THR A 2 -67.57 -11.88 0.33
N THR A 3 -67.91 -12.26 -0.90
CA THR A 3 -67.87 -13.65 -1.36
C THR A 3 -66.43 -14.15 -1.23
N ASN A 4 -66.13 -14.97 -0.23
CA ASN A 4 -64.93 -15.75 -0.17
C ASN A 4 -64.92 -16.72 -1.37
N ASN A 5 -64.39 -16.33 -2.51
CA ASN A 5 -64.12 -17.23 -3.60
C ASN A 5 -63.03 -18.21 -3.13
N ILE A 6 -63.42 -19.41 -2.76
CA ILE A 6 -62.54 -20.51 -2.39
C ILE A 6 -61.80 -20.90 -3.67
N ILE A 7 -60.47 -20.80 -3.67
CA ILE A 7 -59.60 -21.21 -4.79
C ILE A 7 -59.67 -22.72 -4.89
N THR A 8 -60.15 -23.21 -6.02
CA THR A 8 -60.34 -24.65 -6.28
C THR A 8 -59.01 -25.38 -6.49
N GLU A 9 -58.96 -26.67 -6.23
CA GLU A 9 -57.78 -27.50 -6.46
C GLU A 9 -57.33 -27.49 -7.93
N THR A 10 -58.27 -27.41 -8.87
CA THR A 10 -57.97 -27.29 -10.29
C THR A 10 -57.18 -25.99 -10.59
N GLU A 11 -57.62 -24.86 -10.03
CA GLU A 11 -56.96 -23.57 -10.22
C GLU A 11 -55.58 -23.53 -9.56
N GLN A 12 -55.39 -24.22 -8.44
CA GLN A 12 -54.10 -24.36 -7.78
C GLN A 12 -53.13 -25.17 -8.64
N ASN A 13 -53.56 -26.33 -9.18
CA ASN A 13 -52.77 -27.17 -10.07
C ASN A 13 -52.36 -26.40 -11.31
N GLU A 14 -53.28 -25.72 -12.00
CA GLU A 14 -52.96 -24.91 -13.17
C GLU A 14 -51.99 -23.80 -12.89
N THR A 15 -52.09 -23.14 -11.72
CA THR A 15 -51.13 -22.08 -11.34
C THR A 15 -49.72 -22.64 -11.15
N ILE A 16 -49.58 -23.79 -10.50
CA ILE A 16 -48.28 -24.46 -10.33
C ILE A 16 -47.68 -24.87 -11.68
N GLU A 17 -48.50 -25.47 -12.57
CA GLU A 17 -48.01 -25.88 -13.90
C GLU A 17 -47.50 -24.66 -14.71
N ARG A 18 -48.23 -23.54 -14.71
CA ARG A 18 -47.82 -22.33 -15.38
C ARG A 18 -46.49 -21.77 -14.83
N ILE A 19 -46.30 -21.83 -13.51
CA ILE A 19 -45.04 -21.43 -12.88
C ILE A 19 -43.90 -22.35 -13.32
N LEU A 20 -44.10 -23.67 -13.29
CA LEU A 20 -43.07 -24.66 -13.61
C LEU A 20 -42.58 -24.57 -15.05
N VAL A 21 -43.48 -24.28 -16.03
CA VAL A 21 -43.11 -24.13 -17.44
C VAL A 21 -42.59 -22.74 -17.77
N SER A 22 -42.66 -21.78 -16.88
CA SER A 22 -42.18 -20.41 -17.12
C SER A 22 -40.68 -20.34 -17.36
N GLN A 23 -40.25 -19.30 -18.05
CA GLN A 23 -38.84 -19.09 -18.36
C GLN A 23 -37.98 -18.96 -17.10
N GLU A 24 -38.52 -18.42 -16.02
CA GLU A 24 -37.89 -18.26 -14.71
C GLU A 24 -37.53 -19.60 -14.06
N PHE A 25 -38.33 -20.62 -14.31
CA PHE A 25 -38.17 -21.95 -13.71
C PHE A 25 -37.55 -22.97 -14.66
N LYS A 26 -37.64 -22.79 -16.00
CA LYS A 26 -37.19 -23.74 -17.01
C LYS A 26 -35.72 -24.18 -16.83
N ASN A 27 -34.86 -23.27 -16.42
CA ASN A 27 -33.41 -23.52 -16.23
C ASN A 27 -33.04 -23.74 -14.75
N SER A 28 -33.96 -24.19 -13.93
CA SER A 28 -33.76 -24.35 -12.49
C SER A 28 -34.41 -25.62 -11.96
N PRO A 29 -33.97 -26.81 -12.38
CA PRO A 29 -34.63 -28.08 -12.03
C PRO A 29 -34.79 -28.25 -10.53
N LYS A 30 -33.79 -27.94 -9.74
CA LYS A 30 -33.85 -28.05 -8.28
C LYS A 30 -34.92 -27.14 -7.63
N ASN A 31 -35.20 -25.96 -8.20
CA ASN A 31 -36.31 -25.11 -7.71
C ASN A 31 -37.66 -25.63 -8.20
N GLN A 32 -37.74 -26.26 -9.38
CA GLN A 32 -38.96 -26.94 -9.84
C GLN A 32 -39.30 -28.10 -8.89
N ASP A 33 -38.31 -28.93 -8.57
CA ASP A 33 -38.50 -30.08 -7.68
C ASP A 33 -38.90 -29.64 -6.26
N LEU A 34 -38.24 -28.58 -5.75
CA LEU A 34 -38.58 -28.02 -4.45
C LEU A 34 -40.00 -27.44 -4.43
N LEU A 35 -40.42 -26.77 -5.52
CA LEU A 35 -41.80 -26.27 -5.62
C LEU A 35 -42.82 -27.41 -5.66
N LYS A 36 -42.55 -28.47 -6.45
CA LYS A 36 -43.40 -29.68 -6.48
C LYS A 36 -43.51 -30.37 -5.14
N TYR A 37 -42.38 -30.52 -4.44
CA TYR A 37 -42.34 -31.10 -3.09
C TYR A 37 -43.19 -30.30 -2.12
N LEU A 38 -43.06 -28.97 -2.09
CA LEU A 38 -43.86 -28.11 -1.22
C LEU A 38 -45.36 -28.09 -1.61
N PHE A 39 -45.65 -28.24 -2.91
CA PHE A 39 -47.02 -28.31 -3.38
C PHE A 39 -47.71 -29.63 -3.01
N ASN A 40 -47.01 -30.74 -3.07
CA ASN A 40 -47.53 -32.03 -2.59
C ASN A 40 -47.83 -31.98 -1.09
N ALA A 41 -46.89 -31.44 -0.29
CA ALA A 41 -47.13 -31.24 1.14
C ALA A 41 -48.35 -30.33 1.42
N TYR A 42 -48.51 -29.25 0.64
CA TYR A 42 -49.69 -28.37 0.72
C TYR A 42 -51.00 -29.12 0.44
N LYS A 43 -51.05 -30.01 -0.56
CA LYS A 43 -52.23 -30.82 -0.89
C LYS A 43 -52.57 -31.82 0.20
N GLU A 44 -51.57 -32.37 0.87
CA GLU A 44 -51.71 -33.31 2.00
C GLU A 44 -52.06 -32.58 3.31
N GLY A 45 -52.10 -31.24 3.30
CA GLY A 45 -52.34 -30.43 4.50
C GLY A 45 -51.19 -30.41 5.50
N GLU A 46 -49.98 -30.78 5.04
CA GLU A 46 -48.81 -30.86 5.89
C GLU A 46 -48.03 -29.55 5.95
N GLU A 47 -47.70 -29.09 7.14
CA GLU A 47 -46.76 -27.99 7.33
C GLU A 47 -45.31 -28.50 7.42
N LYS A 48 -44.51 -28.18 6.42
CA LYS A 48 -43.10 -28.57 6.42
C LYS A 48 -42.24 -27.56 7.18
N LYS A 49 -41.44 -28.06 8.13
CA LYS A 49 -40.46 -27.27 8.88
C LYS A 49 -39.09 -27.37 8.20
N GLU A 50 -38.18 -26.44 8.53
CA GLU A 50 -36.82 -26.39 7.96
C GLU A 50 -36.09 -27.74 8.06
N ILE A 51 -36.17 -28.39 9.23
CA ILE A 51 -35.51 -29.68 9.46
C ILE A 51 -36.12 -30.78 8.55
N THR A 52 -37.46 -30.80 8.42
CA THR A 52 -38.15 -31.77 7.55
C THR A 52 -37.73 -31.62 6.10
N ILE A 53 -37.68 -30.37 5.59
CA ILE A 53 -37.22 -30.09 4.24
C ILE A 53 -35.74 -30.49 4.05
N ALA A 54 -34.90 -30.28 5.08
CA ALA A 54 -33.50 -30.68 5.05
C ALA A 54 -33.32 -32.20 4.91
N LEU A 55 -34.11 -32.96 5.66
CA LEU A 55 -34.00 -34.42 5.68
C LEU A 55 -34.68 -35.04 4.45
N GLU A 56 -35.92 -34.66 4.13
CA GLU A 56 -36.73 -35.30 3.11
C GLU A 56 -36.34 -34.85 1.70
N PHE A 57 -36.17 -33.55 1.48
CA PHE A 57 -35.88 -33.02 0.14
C PHE A 57 -34.37 -32.91 -0.14
N PHE A 58 -33.59 -32.37 0.81
CA PHE A 58 -32.16 -32.22 0.62
C PHE A 58 -31.33 -33.43 1.05
N GLN A 59 -31.94 -34.47 1.59
CA GLN A 59 -31.30 -35.70 2.05
C GLN A 59 -30.10 -35.43 3.00
N LYS A 60 -30.27 -34.43 3.86
CA LYS A 60 -29.26 -34.13 4.89
C LYS A 60 -29.28 -35.22 5.96
N SER A 61 -28.16 -35.36 6.69
CA SER A 61 -28.06 -36.29 7.82
C SER A 61 -29.02 -35.91 8.95
N THR A 62 -29.35 -36.89 9.79
CA THR A 62 -30.20 -36.70 11.00
C THR A 62 -29.63 -35.70 12.01
N GLY A 63 -28.34 -35.35 11.88
CA GLY A 63 -27.65 -34.31 12.66
C GLY A 63 -27.74 -32.89 12.07
N PHE A 64 -28.65 -32.66 11.11
CA PHE A 64 -28.81 -31.33 10.53
C PHE A 64 -29.26 -30.30 11.59
N ASP A 65 -28.44 -29.24 11.75
CA ASP A 65 -28.73 -28.13 12.65
C ASP A 65 -29.00 -26.85 11.85
N PRO A 66 -30.23 -26.32 11.87
CA PRO A 66 -30.58 -25.09 11.16
C PRO A 66 -29.82 -23.83 11.65
N THR A 67 -29.21 -23.87 12.83
CA THR A 67 -28.44 -22.72 13.34
C THR A 67 -27.09 -22.61 12.69
N SER A 68 -26.47 -23.74 12.35
CA SER A 68 -25.15 -23.83 11.73
C SER A 68 -25.21 -23.96 10.20
N ASP A 69 -26.26 -24.57 9.63
CA ASP A 69 -26.43 -24.74 8.19
C ASP A 69 -27.69 -24.02 7.68
N SER A 70 -27.47 -22.90 7.00
CA SER A 70 -28.54 -22.06 6.41
C SER A 70 -28.99 -22.49 5.02
N SER A 71 -28.52 -23.64 4.50
CA SER A 71 -28.73 -24.06 3.09
C SER A 71 -30.22 -24.09 2.72
N VAL A 72 -31.11 -24.65 3.57
CA VAL A 72 -32.55 -24.70 3.31
C VAL A 72 -33.14 -23.29 3.16
N ARG A 73 -32.81 -22.39 4.10
CA ARG A 73 -33.25 -21.00 4.06
C ARG A 73 -32.83 -20.27 2.79
N VAL A 74 -31.61 -20.53 2.32
CA VAL A 74 -31.10 -19.94 1.08
C VAL A 74 -31.88 -20.44 -0.13
N TYR A 75 -32.18 -21.75 -0.21
CA TYR A 75 -32.98 -22.31 -1.31
C TYR A 75 -34.41 -21.81 -1.30
N ILE A 76 -35.06 -21.78 -0.16
CA ILE A 76 -36.44 -21.23 -0.02
C ILE A 76 -36.44 -19.72 -0.36
N SER A 77 -35.42 -18.97 0.05
CA SER A 77 -35.33 -17.56 -0.31
C SER A 77 -35.18 -17.35 -1.83
N LYS A 78 -34.38 -18.20 -2.50
CA LYS A 78 -34.26 -18.19 -3.97
C LYS A 78 -35.57 -18.57 -4.65
N LEU A 79 -36.27 -19.62 -4.16
CA LEU A 79 -37.56 -20.02 -4.66
C LEU A 79 -38.61 -18.92 -4.51
N ARG A 80 -38.67 -18.28 -3.33
CA ARG A 80 -39.55 -17.14 -3.07
C ARG A 80 -39.32 -15.99 -4.06
N LYS A 81 -38.08 -15.60 -4.29
CA LYS A 81 -37.74 -14.56 -5.24
C LYS A 81 -38.15 -14.91 -6.68
N LYS A 82 -38.01 -16.17 -7.09
CA LYS A 82 -38.45 -16.62 -8.40
C LYS A 82 -39.96 -16.56 -8.57
N ILE A 83 -40.73 -16.98 -7.56
CA ILE A 83 -42.19 -16.87 -7.54
C ILE A 83 -42.62 -15.39 -7.56
N GLU A 84 -42.01 -14.54 -6.77
CA GLU A 84 -42.26 -13.09 -6.78
C GLU A 84 -41.98 -12.47 -8.17
N TYR A 85 -40.88 -12.87 -8.80
CA TYR A 85 -40.54 -12.40 -10.13
C TYR A 85 -41.54 -12.87 -11.17
N PHE A 86 -41.93 -14.16 -11.17
CA PHE A 86 -42.98 -14.68 -12.01
C PHE A 86 -44.28 -13.88 -11.83
N ASN A 87 -44.72 -13.65 -10.60
CA ASN A 87 -45.93 -12.87 -10.30
C ASN A 87 -45.91 -11.45 -10.85
N LYS A 88 -44.70 -10.85 -11.01
CA LYS A 88 -44.51 -9.49 -11.53
C LYS A 88 -44.28 -9.43 -13.04
N THR A 89 -44.00 -10.56 -13.66
CA THR A 89 -43.67 -10.67 -15.11
C THR A 89 -44.69 -11.53 -15.84
N ALA A 90 -44.37 -12.78 -16.14
CA ALA A 90 -45.21 -13.70 -16.90
C ALA A 90 -46.59 -13.96 -16.23
N GLY A 91 -46.61 -13.98 -14.89
CA GLY A 91 -47.84 -14.15 -14.11
C GLY A 91 -48.58 -12.85 -13.79
N LEU A 92 -48.22 -11.70 -14.40
CA LEU A 92 -48.85 -10.41 -14.04
C LEU A 92 -50.37 -10.37 -14.17
N VAL A 93 -50.88 -11.01 -15.22
CA VAL A 93 -52.33 -11.07 -15.53
C VAL A 93 -53.08 -12.25 -14.87
N GLU A 94 -52.35 -13.07 -14.12
CA GLU A 94 -52.95 -14.22 -13.45
C GLU A 94 -53.90 -13.79 -12.33
N LYS A 95 -55.07 -14.42 -12.26
CA LYS A 95 -56.08 -14.16 -11.22
C LYS A 95 -55.64 -14.70 -9.86
N ILE A 96 -54.82 -15.76 -9.84
CA ILE A 96 -54.34 -16.41 -8.63
C ILE A 96 -52.80 -16.25 -8.61
N LYS A 97 -52.32 -15.79 -7.50
CA LYS A 97 -50.88 -15.62 -7.23
C LYS A 97 -50.44 -16.63 -6.17
N LEU A 98 -49.26 -17.25 -6.44
CA LEU A 98 -48.59 -18.08 -5.46
C LEU A 98 -47.65 -17.25 -4.62
N GLN A 99 -47.59 -17.51 -3.32
CA GLN A 99 -46.68 -16.87 -2.39
C GLN A 99 -46.09 -17.88 -1.41
N ILE A 100 -44.90 -17.62 -0.90
CA ILE A 100 -44.35 -18.28 0.29
C ILE A 100 -44.08 -17.18 1.30
N PRO A 101 -44.88 -17.06 2.37
CA PRO A 101 -44.75 -16.00 3.38
C PRO A 101 -43.33 -16.01 4.01
N LYS A 102 -42.85 -14.83 4.42
CA LYS A 102 -41.60 -14.74 5.15
C LYS A 102 -41.70 -15.43 6.50
N GLY A 103 -40.71 -16.24 6.86
CA GLY A 103 -40.71 -17.03 8.09
C GLY A 103 -41.46 -18.37 7.99
N HIS A 104 -42.12 -18.65 6.88
CA HIS A 104 -42.84 -19.89 6.64
C HIS A 104 -42.33 -20.61 5.40
N TYR A 105 -42.58 -21.92 5.32
CA TYR A 105 -42.19 -22.78 4.21
C TYR A 105 -43.39 -23.26 3.39
N ASN A 106 -44.61 -22.89 3.80
CA ASN A 106 -45.85 -23.33 3.19
C ASN A 106 -46.23 -22.43 2.01
N LEU A 107 -46.93 -23.02 1.06
CA LEU A 107 -47.49 -22.30 -0.08
C LEU A 107 -48.79 -21.58 0.33
N LEU A 108 -49.01 -20.41 -0.23
CA LEU A 108 -50.23 -19.63 -0.08
C LEU A 108 -50.72 -19.18 -1.46
N PHE A 109 -51.96 -19.55 -1.80
CA PHE A 109 -52.64 -19.07 -3.00
C PHE A 109 -53.57 -17.90 -2.63
N VAL A 110 -53.44 -16.79 -3.36
CA VAL A 110 -54.22 -15.58 -3.12
C VAL A 110 -54.81 -15.03 -4.41
N HIS A 111 -56.01 -14.50 -4.39
CA HIS A 111 -56.57 -13.78 -5.54
C HIS A 111 -55.80 -12.50 -5.81
N SER A 112 -55.61 -12.19 -7.10
CA SER A 112 -54.86 -10.98 -7.53
C SER A 112 -55.49 -9.70 -6.98
N ASP A 113 -56.80 -9.64 -6.84
CA ASP A 113 -57.53 -8.48 -6.32
C ASP A 113 -57.35 -8.26 -4.80
N SER A 114 -56.88 -9.30 -4.08
CA SER A 114 -56.53 -9.22 -2.66
C SER A 114 -55.15 -8.61 -2.41
N ILE A 115 -54.33 -8.51 -3.43
CA ILE A 115 -53.03 -7.84 -3.39
C ILE A 115 -53.26 -6.37 -3.72
N SER A 116 -53.90 -5.66 -2.80
CA SER A 116 -53.86 -4.18 -2.85
C SER A 116 -52.40 -3.77 -2.83
N PRO A 117 -51.90 -3.02 -3.82
CA PRO A 117 -50.62 -2.42 -3.67
C PRO A 117 -50.71 -1.43 -2.51
N LEU A 118 -50.09 -1.77 -1.36
CA LEU A 118 -49.76 -0.82 -0.29
C LEU A 118 -48.75 0.21 -0.77
N VAL A 119 -48.91 0.62 -2.02
CA VAL A 119 -48.31 1.80 -2.58
C VAL A 119 -49.45 2.78 -2.79
N LYS A 120 -49.90 3.40 -1.71
CA LYS A 120 -50.50 4.73 -1.83
C LYS A 120 -49.40 5.57 -2.54
N LYS A 121 -49.67 5.83 -3.84
CA LYS A 121 -48.84 6.68 -4.69
C LYS A 121 -48.90 8.09 -4.08
N ASN A 122 -48.11 8.34 -3.04
CA ASN A 122 -47.82 9.69 -2.56
C ASN A 122 -47.02 10.37 -3.67
N ARG A 123 -47.72 10.85 -4.71
CA ARG A 123 -47.15 11.60 -5.83
C ARG A 123 -46.38 12.83 -5.37
N THR A 124 -46.57 13.26 -4.13
CA THR A 124 -45.88 14.42 -3.53
C THR A 124 -44.57 14.06 -2.81
N LEU A 125 -44.40 12.84 -2.32
CA LEU A 125 -43.16 12.44 -1.60
C LEU A 125 -41.98 12.14 -2.52
N ILE A 126 -42.23 11.67 -3.75
CA ILE A 126 -41.16 11.35 -4.71
C ILE A 126 -40.37 12.60 -5.11
N PRO A 127 -41.00 13.73 -5.50
CA PRO A 127 -40.24 14.95 -5.82
C PRO A 127 -39.54 15.55 -4.59
N ILE A 128 -40.11 15.41 -3.39
CA ILE A 128 -39.47 15.86 -2.14
C ILE A 128 -38.23 15.00 -1.84
N LEU A 129 -38.32 13.69 -1.97
CA LEU A 129 -37.16 12.79 -1.80
C LEU A 129 -36.07 13.07 -2.85
N LEU A 130 -36.47 13.27 -4.11
CA LEU A 130 -35.54 13.65 -5.18
C LEU A 130 -34.85 14.99 -4.90
N SER A 131 -35.59 16.00 -4.42
CA SER A 131 -35.02 17.29 -4.06
C SER A 131 -34.04 17.18 -2.87
N ILE A 132 -34.32 16.33 -1.88
CA ILE A 132 -33.40 16.05 -0.77
C ILE A 132 -32.14 15.34 -1.26
N ILE A 133 -32.28 14.35 -2.16
CA ILE A 133 -31.13 13.65 -2.74
C ILE A 133 -30.26 14.62 -3.56
N VAL A 134 -30.86 15.48 -4.36
CA VAL A 134 -30.14 16.51 -5.14
C VAL A 134 -29.44 17.50 -4.20
N LEU A 135 -30.12 17.94 -3.14
CA LEU A 135 -29.54 18.82 -2.13
C LEU A 135 -28.35 18.15 -1.41
N LEU A 136 -28.47 16.88 -1.04
CA LEU A 136 -27.38 16.09 -0.45
C LEU A 136 -26.23 15.89 -1.42
N LEU A 137 -26.49 15.67 -2.71
CA LEU A 137 -25.46 15.59 -3.73
C LEU A 137 -24.75 16.93 -3.91
N ILE A 138 -25.48 18.04 -3.94
CA ILE A 138 -24.88 19.38 -4.03
C ILE A 138 -24.05 19.67 -2.77
N THR A 139 -24.56 19.36 -1.59
CA THR A 139 -23.81 19.55 -0.34
C THR A 139 -22.60 18.66 -0.24
N THR A 140 -22.67 17.39 -0.71
CA THR A 140 -21.49 16.52 -0.75
C THR A 140 -20.46 16.98 -1.78
N ILE A 141 -20.88 17.48 -2.95
CA ILE A 141 -19.98 18.06 -3.95
C ILE A 141 -19.38 19.37 -3.40
N PHE A 142 -20.15 20.21 -2.75
CA PHE A 142 -19.67 21.45 -2.14
C PHE A 142 -18.67 21.18 -1.00
N LEU A 143 -19.00 20.26 -0.07
CA LEU A 143 -18.12 19.84 1.01
C LEU A 143 -16.88 19.10 0.50
N SER A 144 -17.01 18.28 -0.55
CA SER A 144 -15.83 17.68 -1.18
C SER A 144 -14.96 18.74 -1.87
N ASN A 145 -15.53 19.69 -2.55
CA ASN A 145 -14.78 20.79 -3.14
C ASN A 145 -14.12 21.68 -2.07
N GLU A 146 -14.80 21.99 -0.95
CA GLU A 146 -14.16 22.66 0.18
C GLU A 146 -13.11 21.77 0.85
N TYR A 147 -13.36 20.48 1.04
CA TYR A 147 -12.40 19.56 1.61
C TYR A 147 -11.20 19.34 0.68
N PHE A 148 -11.38 19.23 -0.62
CA PHE A 148 -10.29 19.15 -1.60
C PHE A 148 -9.65 20.51 -1.91
N SER A 149 -10.37 21.63 -1.76
CA SER A 149 -9.81 22.98 -1.87
C SER A 149 -9.23 23.49 -0.57
N SER A 150 -9.72 23.03 0.58
CA SER A 150 -9.17 23.24 1.92
C SER A 150 -8.39 22.04 2.45
N SER A 151 -8.11 21.01 1.61
CA SER A 151 -6.80 20.40 1.75
C SER A 151 -5.89 21.60 1.86
N PRO A 152 -5.21 21.85 3.03
CA PRO A 152 -4.27 22.92 3.04
C PRO A 152 -3.49 22.67 1.74
N LYS A 153 -3.49 23.59 0.76
CA LYS A 153 -2.31 23.74 -0.02
C LYS A 153 -1.29 23.81 1.11
N ILE A 154 -0.68 22.69 1.40
CA ILE A 154 0.65 22.68 1.92
C ILE A 154 1.34 23.37 0.76
N GLU A 155 1.16 24.69 0.69
CA GLU A 155 2.10 25.59 0.07
C GLU A 155 3.35 25.14 0.74
N SER A 156 4.04 24.25 0.03
CA SER A 156 4.92 23.33 0.70
C SER A 156 5.87 24.26 1.40
N HIS A 157 5.89 24.26 2.74
CA HIS A 157 6.95 24.94 3.50
C HIS A 157 8.30 24.67 2.84
N PHE A 158 8.33 23.61 2.04
CA PHE A 158 9.45 23.13 1.29
C PHE A 158 9.62 23.79 -0.09
N SER A 159 8.59 24.38 -0.75
CA SER A 159 8.75 25.09 -2.03
C SER A 159 9.63 26.34 -1.88
N ASN A 160 9.62 26.93 -0.69
CA ASN A 160 10.44 28.06 -0.33
C ASN A 160 11.62 27.69 0.59
N ASN A 161 11.72 26.44 1.02
CA ASN A 161 12.83 25.98 1.84
C ASN A 161 14.13 25.96 1.01
N PRO A 162 15.25 26.55 1.49
CA PRO A 162 16.49 26.63 0.73
C PRO A 162 17.11 25.27 0.42
N VAL A 163 16.81 24.26 1.20
CA VAL A 163 17.30 22.90 0.99
C VAL A 163 16.49 22.17 -0.08
N TRP A 164 15.15 22.29 -0.02
CA TRP A 164 14.23 21.47 -0.80
C TRP A 164 13.73 22.12 -2.09
N ALA A 165 13.78 23.46 -2.17
CA ALA A 165 13.18 24.22 -3.28
C ALA A 165 13.62 23.73 -4.68
N GLU A 166 14.90 23.38 -4.85
CA GLU A 166 15.42 22.88 -6.13
C GLU A 166 14.97 21.46 -6.47
N PHE A 167 14.51 20.69 -5.49
CA PHE A 167 13.92 19.37 -5.74
C PHE A 167 12.45 19.46 -6.06
N VAL A 168 11.67 20.23 -5.27
CA VAL A 168 10.21 20.28 -5.40
C VAL A 168 9.69 21.19 -6.51
N ASN A 169 10.51 22.16 -6.96
CA ASN A 169 10.21 23.07 -8.07
C ASN A 169 10.94 22.73 -9.38
N SER A 170 11.60 21.58 -9.44
CA SER A 170 12.42 21.19 -10.59
C SER A 170 11.57 20.79 -11.79
N SER A 171 12.06 21.06 -12.99
CA SER A 171 11.55 20.44 -14.23
C SER A 171 12.13 19.02 -14.46
N LYS A 172 13.25 18.70 -13.81
CA LYS A 172 13.86 17.37 -13.86
C LYS A 172 13.17 16.41 -12.88
N SER A 173 13.07 15.14 -13.23
CA SER A 173 12.66 14.10 -12.28
C SER A 173 13.67 13.98 -11.14
N THR A 174 13.20 13.56 -9.97
CA THR A 174 14.05 13.27 -8.82
C THR A 174 14.12 11.78 -8.61
N ILE A 175 15.32 11.21 -8.63
CA ILE A 175 15.55 9.80 -8.28
C ILE A 175 15.83 9.73 -6.78
N LEU A 176 14.99 8.97 -6.06
CA LEU A 176 15.19 8.65 -4.66
C LEU A 176 15.91 7.31 -4.55
N VAL A 177 17.21 7.37 -4.25
CA VAL A 177 18.07 6.20 -4.20
C VAL A 177 18.15 5.66 -2.79
N LEU A 178 17.80 4.39 -2.61
CA LEU A 178 17.91 3.69 -1.33
C LEU A 178 19.14 2.80 -1.33
N GLY A 179 19.98 2.96 -0.33
CA GLY A 179 21.18 2.16 -0.13
C GLY A 179 20.84 0.72 0.26
N ASP A 180 20.88 -0.16 -0.71
CA ASP A 180 20.58 -1.57 -0.55
C ASP A 180 21.82 -2.43 -0.38
N TYR A 181 21.61 -3.67 0.11
CA TYR A 181 22.67 -4.65 0.26
C TYR A 181 22.61 -5.65 -0.89
N TYR A 182 23.62 -5.64 -1.75
CA TYR A 182 23.76 -6.63 -2.80
C TYR A 182 24.27 -7.94 -2.21
N PHE A 183 23.42 -8.97 -2.20
CA PHE A 183 23.77 -10.31 -1.72
C PHE A 183 23.94 -11.28 -2.88
N LEU A 184 24.76 -12.28 -2.62
CA LEU A 184 25.01 -13.41 -3.49
C LEU A 184 24.54 -14.68 -2.80
N TYR A 185 24.30 -15.73 -3.56
CA TYR A 185 24.28 -17.05 -3.00
C TYR A 185 25.40 -17.91 -3.62
N LYS A 186 25.90 -18.84 -2.82
CA LYS A 186 26.83 -19.89 -3.22
C LYS A 186 26.21 -21.21 -2.89
N PHE A 187 26.22 -22.14 -3.85
CA PHE A 187 25.85 -23.52 -3.58
C PHE A 187 27.02 -24.20 -2.86
N ASP A 188 26.73 -24.80 -1.73
CA ASP A 188 27.71 -25.58 -0.97
C ASP A 188 27.42 -27.07 -1.17
N ASP A 189 28.26 -27.75 -1.93
CA ASP A 189 28.11 -29.15 -2.28
C ASP A 189 28.21 -30.09 -1.06
N LYS A 190 28.82 -29.61 0.05
CA LYS A 190 29.01 -30.44 1.27
C LYS A 190 27.74 -30.52 2.11
N VAL A 191 26.95 -29.47 2.10
CA VAL A 191 25.70 -29.38 2.88
C VAL A 191 24.46 -29.40 2.01
N GLU A 192 24.60 -29.51 0.69
CA GLU A 192 23.54 -29.48 -0.31
C GLU A 192 22.59 -28.28 -0.10
N ASN A 193 23.15 -27.14 0.26
CA ASN A 193 22.38 -25.94 0.62
C ASN A 193 22.93 -24.69 -0.06
N ARG A 194 22.09 -23.64 -0.11
CA ARG A 194 22.46 -22.31 -0.59
C ARG A 194 22.91 -21.45 0.57
N LEU A 195 24.15 -20.99 0.53
CA LEU A 195 24.68 -20.03 1.49
C LEU A 195 24.48 -18.62 0.97
N PHE A 196 23.92 -17.73 1.78
CA PHE A 196 23.83 -16.31 1.47
C PHE A 196 25.13 -15.63 1.85
N ILE A 197 25.74 -14.97 0.88
CA ILE A 197 27.05 -14.34 1.03
C ILE A 197 26.92 -12.83 0.78
N ARG A 198 27.53 -12.05 1.66
CA ARG A 198 27.78 -10.63 1.44
C ARG A 198 29.27 -10.41 1.22
N ASN A 199 29.65 -10.06 -0.02
CA ASN A 199 30.99 -9.60 -0.33
C ASN A 199 30.92 -8.06 -0.51
N THR A 200 31.64 -7.31 0.32
CA THR A 200 31.61 -5.86 0.33
C THR A 200 32.22 -5.20 -0.91
N LYS A 201 32.99 -5.97 -1.69
CA LYS A 201 33.56 -5.53 -2.98
C LYS A 201 32.59 -5.75 -4.15
N ILE A 202 31.46 -6.43 -3.92
CA ILE A 202 30.47 -6.74 -4.95
C ILE A 202 29.16 -6.07 -4.52
N ASN A 203 28.84 -4.95 -5.16
CA ASN A 203 27.66 -4.12 -4.84
C ASN A 203 26.69 -3.98 -6.01
N SER A 204 27.02 -4.60 -7.15
CA SER A 204 26.21 -4.62 -8.36
C SER A 204 26.48 -5.88 -9.17
N LEU A 205 25.64 -6.13 -10.17
CA LEU A 205 25.88 -7.21 -11.15
C LEU A 205 27.19 -6.99 -11.94
N ASN A 206 27.52 -5.73 -12.23
CA ASN A 206 28.76 -5.40 -12.90
C ASN A 206 29.99 -5.75 -12.05
N ASP A 207 29.93 -5.46 -10.74
CA ASP A 207 31.02 -5.85 -9.82
C ASP A 207 31.16 -7.35 -9.74
N LEU A 208 30.04 -8.09 -9.72
CA LEU A 208 30.06 -9.55 -9.74
C LEU A 208 30.73 -10.08 -11.02
N ASN A 209 30.36 -9.54 -12.18
CA ASN A 209 30.96 -9.95 -13.45
C ASN A 209 32.47 -9.71 -13.46
N ASN A 210 32.92 -8.53 -13.04
CA ASN A 210 34.34 -8.20 -12.92
C ASN A 210 35.06 -9.10 -11.92
N TYR A 211 34.38 -9.45 -10.81
CA TYR A 211 34.94 -10.33 -9.79
C TYR A 211 35.14 -11.75 -10.32
N VAL A 212 34.12 -12.34 -10.97
CA VAL A 212 34.21 -13.72 -11.49
C VAL A 212 35.13 -13.81 -12.72
N GLU A 213 35.34 -12.75 -13.48
CA GLU A 213 36.38 -12.69 -14.53
C GLU A 213 37.76 -12.78 -13.94
N LYS A 214 37.98 -12.08 -12.81
CA LYS A 214 39.28 -12.10 -12.12
C LYS A 214 39.55 -13.39 -11.37
N TYR A 215 38.48 -14.03 -10.83
CA TYR A 215 38.56 -15.25 -10.01
C TYR A 215 37.77 -16.36 -10.67
N THR A 216 38.33 -16.93 -11.72
CA THR A 216 37.65 -17.89 -12.62
C THR A 216 37.08 -19.15 -11.90
N GLU A 217 37.72 -19.57 -10.79
CA GLU A 217 37.25 -20.69 -9.99
C GLU A 217 35.91 -20.43 -9.27
N GLU A 218 35.58 -19.16 -9.04
CA GLU A 218 34.31 -18.75 -8.40
C GLU A 218 33.15 -18.56 -9.40
N LYS A 219 33.44 -18.56 -10.70
CA LYS A 219 32.46 -18.28 -11.77
C LYS A 219 31.24 -19.20 -11.74
N SER A 220 31.44 -20.47 -11.38
CA SER A 220 30.35 -21.45 -11.32
C SER A 220 29.69 -21.58 -9.94
N LYS A 221 30.10 -20.78 -8.96
CA LYS A 221 29.71 -20.96 -7.55
C LYS A 221 28.96 -19.76 -6.97
N LEU A 222 29.15 -18.56 -7.54
CA LEU A 222 28.54 -17.32 -7.06
C LEU A 222 27.45 -16.83 -8.01
N PHE A 223 26.27 -16.60 -7.47
CA PHE A 223 25.11 -16.17 -8.23
C PHE A 223 24.45 -14.96 -7.54
N PRO A 224 23.91 -14.00 -8.28
CA PRO A 224 23.15 -12.90 -7.69
C PRO A 224 21.86 -13.45 -7.05
N LEU A 225 21.45 -12.86 -5.93
CA LEU A 225 20.11 -13.06 -5.41
C LEU A 225 19.09 -12.31 -6.27
N GLU A 226 17.89 -12.89 -6.44
CA GLU A 226 16.77 -12.26 -7.15
C GLU A 226 16.14 -11.11 -6.35
N PHE A 227 16.51 -10.97 -5.07
CA PHE A 227 16.02 -9.93 -4.18
C PHE A 227 17.17 -9.28 -3.42
N THR A 228 16.93 -8.06 -2.95
CA THR A 228 17.90 -7.28 -2.17
C THR A 228 17.36 -7.00 -0.76
N TYR A 229 18.24 -6.51 0.12
CA TYR A 229 17.88 -6.12 1.48
C TYR A 229 18.05 -4.63 1.67
N LEU A 230 17.01 -3.99 2.19
CA LEU A 230 17.06 -2.61 2.64
C LEU A 230 17.18 -2.57 4.18
N ARG A 231 17.97 -1.62 4.67
CA ARG A 231 17.93 -1.32 6.11
C ARG A 231 16.61 -0.67 6.48
N PRO A 232 16.08 -0.94 7.70
CA PRO A 232 14.87 -0.29 8.17
C PRO A 232 14.94 1.24 8.12
N SER A 233 16.12 1.84 8.37
CA SER A 233 16.33 3.29 8.26
C SER A 233 16.00 3.83 6.87
N CYS A 234 16.36 3.12 5.81
CA CYS A 234 16.00 3.52 4.44
C CYS A 234 14.48 3.54 4.23
N SER A 235 13.80 2.48 4.68
CA SER A 235 12.34 2.37 4.54
C SER A 235 11.60 3.40 5.41
N PHE A 236 12.01 3.61 6.64
CA PHE A 236 11.39 4.60 7.53
C PHE A 236 11.65 6.04 7.08
N SER A 237 12.79 6.30 6.43
CA SER A 237 13.08 7.61 5.85
C SER A 237 12.07 8.03 4.79
N LEU A 238 11.46 7.08 4.07
CA LEU A 238 10.42 7.38 3.08
C LEU A 238 9.21 8.08 3.70
N LEU A 239 8.84 7.72 4.93
CA LEU A 239 7.71 8.34 5.65
C LEU A 239 7.93 9.85 5.90
N HIS A 240 9.17 10.29 5.96
CA HIS A 240 9.54 11.69 6.17
C HIS A 240 9.81 12.43 4.85
N ILE A 241 10.38 11.77 3.86
CA ILE A 241 10.78 12.40 2.60
C ILE A 241 9.62 12.53 1.62
N LEU A 242 8.79 11.48 1.47
CA LEU A 242 7.69 11.49 0.50
C LEU A 242 6.68 12.63 0.72
N PRO A 243 6.29 12.98 1.95
CA PRO A 243 5.36 14.10 2.18
C PRO A 243 5.84 15.46 1.64
N ILE A 244 7.18 15.67 1.55
CA ILE A 244 7.76 16.89 1.01
C ILE A 244 7.35 17.11 -0.46
N PHE A 245 7.13 16.02 -1.20
CA PHE A 245 6.79 16.04 -2.62
C PHE A 245 5.28 15.94 -2.90
N ASN A 246 4.43 15.79 -1.89
CA ASN A 246 2.98 15.60 -2.08
C ASN A 246 2.29 16.74 -2.84
N SER A 247 2.81 17.97 -2.71
CA SER A 247 2.30 19.16 -3.43
C SER A 247 3.13 19.52 -4.67
N SER A 248 4.15 18.74 -4.97
CA SER A 248 5.05 18.95 -6.10
C SER A 248 4.54 18.23 -7.34
N SER A 249 4.70 18.82 -8.51
CA SER A 249 4.49 18.15 -9.81
C SER A 249 5.70 17.32 -10.27
N VAL A 250 6.78 17.32 -9.49
CA VAL A 250 8.01 16.61 -9.82
C VAL A 250 7.80 15.11 -9.74
N LYS A 251 8.15 14.40 -10.80
CA LYS A 251 8.14 12.94 -10.82
C LYS A 251 9.25 12.40 -9.93
N MET A 252 8.88 11.70 -8.84
CA MET A 252 9.82 10.96 -8.01
C MET A 252 9.93 9.52 -8.47
N ILE A 253 11.16 9.02 -8.63
CA ILE A 253 11.45 7.67 -9.12
C ILE A 253 12.29 6.95 -8.06
N PRO A 254 11.73 5.96 -7.32
CA PRO A 254 12.54 5.17 -6.41
C PRO A 254 13.45 4.22 -7.19
N LYS A 255 14.72 4.13 -6.76
CA LYS A 255 15.70 3.17 -7.25
C LYS A 255 16.55 2.61 -6.11
N LEU A 256 17.09 1.42 -6.32
CA LEU A 256 18.12 0.84 -5.45
C LEU A 256 19.48 1.33 -5.88
N ALA A 257 20.40 1.47 -4.92
CA ALA A 257 21.78 1.88 -5.24
C ALA A 257 22.48 0.89 -6.18
N SER A 258 22.16 -0.40 -6.06
CA SER A 258 22.69 -1.46 -6.92
C SER A 258 22.19 -1.39 -8.37
N GLU A 259 21.09 -0.67 -8.65
CA GLU A 259 20.48 -0.50 -9.97
C GLU A 259 20.80 0.85 -10.61
N LEU A 260 21.52 1.72 -9.90
CA LEU A 260 21.81 3.07 -10.34
C LEU A 260 22.85 3.07 -11.47
N THR A 261 22.60 3.90 -12.47
CA THR A 261 23.50 4.10 -13.61
C THR A 261 24.06 5.53 -13.63
N TRP A 262 25.19 5.74 -14.32
CA TRP A 262 25.73 7.09 -14.54
C TRP A 262 24.76 8.00 -15.28
N SER A 263 23.98 7.45 -16.22
CA SER A 263 22.94 8.20 -16.93
C SER A 263 21.86 8.74 -15.98
N ASP A 264 21.51 7.98 -14.96
CA ASP A 264 20.56 8.43 -13.91
C ASP A 264 21.14 9.61 -13.13
N ILE A 265 22.40 9.50 -12.73
CA ILE A 265 23.11 10.52 -11.94
C ILE A 265 23.23 11.83 -12.71
N GLU A 266 23.45 11.76 -14.02
CA GLU A 266 23.65 12.95 -14.83
C GLU A 266 22.33 13.66 -15.22
N ASN A 267 21.27 12.91 -15.49
CA ASN A 267 20.08 13.44 -16.13
C ASN A 267 18.92 13.75 -15.17
N SER A 268 19.04 13.39 -13.87
CA SER A 268 17.99 13.60 -12.88
C SER A 268 18.55 14.29 -11.64
N ASN A 269 17.71 14.94 -10.86
CA ASN A 269 18.04 15.23 -9.48
C ASN A 269 18.11 13.92 -8.69
N LEU A 270 18.93 13.87 -7.65
CA LEU A 270 19.19 12.65 -6.91
C LEU A 270 19.18 12.90 -5.41
N ILE A 271 18.47 12.05 -4.68
CA ILE A 271 18.52 12.01 -3.21
C ILE A 271 18.95 10.60 -2.83
N TYR A 272 20.12 10.45 -2.25
CA TYR A 272 20.58 9.17 -1.72
C TYR A 272 20.32 9.09 -0.21
N ILE A 273 19.77 7.98 0.24
CA ILE A 273 19.54 7.67 1.65
C ILE A 273 20.12 6.29 1.96
N GLY A 274 21.14 6.25 2.79
CA GLY A 274 21.71 4.95 3.15
C GLY A 274 23.08 5.04 3.81
N PRO A 275 23.66 3.88 4.12
CA PRO A 275 25.02 3.82 4.68
C PRO A 275 26.08 4.09 3.63
N PHE A 276 27.23 4.65 4.07
CA PHE A 276 28.38 4.90 3.20
C PHE A 276 28.79 3.67 2.38
N LYS A 277 28.83 2.51 2.98
CA LYS A 277 29.26 1.25 2.35
C LYS A 277 28.35 0.74 1.24
N ASN A 278 27.16 1.35 1.06
CA ASN A 278 26.16 0.93 0.07
C ASN A 278 25.96 2.01 -1.01
N MET A 279 26.83 3.00 -1.12
CA MET A 279 26.71 4.08 -2.10
C MET A 279 26.94 3.60 -3.53
N ASN A 280 27.59 2.46 -3.72
CA ASN A 280 27.95 1.92 -5.03
C ASN A 280 28.69 2.98 -5.89
N ILE A 281 28.24 3.25 -7.12
CA ILE A 281 28.89 4.23 -8.01
C ILE A 281 28.86 5.67 -7.48
N LEU A 282 28.01 5.97 -6.47
CA LEU A 282 27.92 7.29 -5.86
C LEU A 282 29.09 7.62 -4.93
N ASP A 283 29.85 6.62 -4.49
CA ASP A 283 31.03 6.82 -3.63
C ASP A 283 32.05 7.76 -4.24
N LYS A 284 32.23 7.73 -5.58
CA LYS A 284 33.08 8.64 -6.34
C LYS A 284 32.71 10.12 -6.20
N LEU A 285 31.47 10.42 -5.84
CA LEU A 285 31.01 11.79 -5.63
C LEU A 285 31.39 12.35 -4.25
N LEU A 286 31.87 11.51 -3.32
CA LEU A 286 32.40 11.98 -2.04
C LEU A 286 33.63 12.89 -2.22
N GLU A 287 34.44 12.67 -3.24
CA GLU A 287 35.59 13.51 -3.57
C GLU A 287 35.20 14.98 -3.80
N LYS A 288 34.03 15.24 -4.42
CA LYS A 288 33.50 16.61 -4.61
C LYS A 288 33.19 17.33 -3.30
N LEU A 289 33.09 16.58 -2.21
CA LEU A 289 32.82 17.08 -0.87
C LEU A 289 34.09 17.09 0.01
N ASN A 290 35.25 16.80 -0.57
CA ASN A 290 36.48 16.55 0.15
C ASN A 290 36.37 15.43 1.18
N LEU A 291 35.59 14.40 0.86
CA LEU A 291 35.36 13.25 1.71
C LEU A 291 35.88 11.97 1.06
N SER A 292 36.38 11.07 1.88
CA SER A 292 36.66 9.69 1.47
C SER A 292 36.22 8.71 2.56
N PHE A 293 35.77 7.54 2.16
CA PHE A 293 35.28 6.51 3.06
C PHE A 293 36.07 5.21 2.88
N GLN A 294 36.56 4.68 4.00
CA GLN A 294 37.24 3.40 4.02
C GLN A 294 36.46 2.38 4.88
N SER A 295 36.17 1.22 4.29
CA SER A 295 35.56 0.11 4.98
C SER A 295 36.59 -0.88 5.48
N ASN A 296 36.79 -0.98 6.79
CA ASN A 296 37.83 -1.84 7.44
C ASN A 296 37.25 -3.16 7.94
N LEU A 297 36.34 -3.81 7.19
CA LEU A 297 35.65 -5.05 7.61
C LEU A 297 36.56 -6.27 7.86
N PHE A 298 37.80 -6.24 7.38
CA PHE A 298 38.70 -7.40 7.45
C PHE A 298 39.77 -7.34 8.55
N SER A 299 39.97 -6.20 9.18
CA SER A 299 41.03 -6.00 10.18
C SER A 299 40.53 -5.88 11.62
N GLY A 300 39.26 -6.17 11.88
CA GLY A 300 38.67 -5.93 13.21
C GLY A 300 38.52 -4.44 13.57
N GLY A 301 38.88 -3.55 12.64
CA GLY A 301 38.75 -2.10 12.78
C GLY A 301 37.37 -1.57 12.35
N HIS A 302 37.05 -0.37 12.81
CA HIS A 302 35.87 0.35 12.39
C HIS A 302 36.06 0.95 10.98
N SER A 303 34.97 1.08 10.24
CA SER A 303 35.01 1.89 9.01
C SER A 303 35.21 3.35 9.37
N THR A 304 35.97 4.07 8.54
CA THR A 304 36.36 5.45 8.83
C THR A 304 35.91 6.38 7.71
N LEU A 305 35.36 7.53 8.05
CA LEU A 305 35.11 8.65 7.15
C LEU A 305 36.22 9.68 7.36
N TYR A 306 36.88 10.07 6.28
CA TYR A 306 37.91 11.08 6.27
C TYR A 306 37.38 12.37 5.67
N LEU A 307 37.72 13.50 6.32
CA LEU A 307 37.63 14.84 5.76
C LEU A 307 39.00 15.23 5.28
N ASN A 308 39.11 15.58 4.00
CA ASN A 308 40.37 15.95 3.37
C ASN A 308 40.43 17.46 3.09
N ASP A 309 41.62 17.99 2.92
CA ASP A 309 41.82 19.31 2.30
C ASP A 309 41.74 19.24 0.77
N ASP A 310 41.89 20.37 0.08
CA ASP A 310 41.83 20.45 -1.38
C ASP A 310 43.00 19.74 -2.06
N ASP A 311 44.07 19.45 -1.34
CA ASP A 311 45.26 18.71 -1.80
C ASP A 311 45.14 17.20 -1.51
N GLY A 312 44.05 16.76 -0.85
CA GLY A 312 43.78 15.37 -0.52
C GLY A 312 44.39 14.88 0.81
N ASN A 313 45.02 15.78 1.62
CA ASN A 313 45.51 15.39 2.92
C ASN A 313 44.37 15.29 3.95
N VAL A 314 44.48 14.33 4.86
CA VAL A 314 43.46 14.09 5.90
C VAL A 314 43.49 15.21 6.94
N LEU A 315 42.38 15.92 7.09
CA LEU A 315 42.16 16.94 8.12
C LEU A 315 41.55 16.37 9.39
N SER A 316 40.65 15.41 9.23
CA SER A 316 39.95 14.80 10.36
C SER A 316 39.43 13.40 9.98
N GLU A 317 39.33 12.56 11.02
CA GLU A 317 38.80 11.19 10.93
C GLU A 317 37.58 11.03 11.82
N PHE A 318 36.57 10.30 11.35
CA PHE A 318 35.35 10.05 12.06
C PHE A 318 35.06 8.55 12.08
N GLU A 319 34.99 8.00 13.29
CA GLU A 319 34.73 6.59 13.51
C GLU A 319 33.54 6.41 14.48
N PRO A 320 32.58 5.55 14.17
CA PRO A 320 31.49 5.25 15.09
C PRO A 320 32.02 4.46 16.28
N THR A 321 31.41 4.63 17.44
CA THR A 321 31.72 3.76 18.58
C THR A 321 31.11 2.37 18.39
N SER A 322 31.75 1.36 18.99
CA SER A 322 31.18 -0.01 19.00
C SER A 322 29.82 0.00 19.67
N LYS A 323 28.91 -0.79 19.11
CA LYS A 323 27.59 -0.99 19.70
C LYS A 323 27.68 -1.93 20.88
N SER A 324 27.30 -1.44 22.07
CA SER A 324 26.85 -2.28 23.17
C SER A 324 25.34 -2.41 23.11
N GLN A 325 24.78 -3.57 23.48
CA GLN A 325 23.32 -3.76 23.46
C GLN A 325 22.57 -2.87 24.46
N ASP A 326 23.26 -2.43 25.50
CA ASP A 326 22.69 -1.76 26.69
C ASP A 326 23.20 -0.33 26.90
N GLU A 327 24.05 0.19 25.99
CA GLU A 327 24.63 1.54 26.13
C GLU A 327 24.29 2.41 24.91
N SER A 328 24.27 3.73 25.11
CA SER A 328 24.23 4.67 24.00
C SER A 328 25.51 4.59 23.18
N TYR A 329 25.39 4.72 21.87
CA TYR A 329 26.54 4.73 20.98
C TYR A 329 26.54 5.98 20.11
N ARG A 330 27.70 6.33 19.59
CA ARG A 330 27.90 7.44 18.66
C ARG A 330 28.03 6.91 17.24
N ASP A 331 27.28 7.57 16.35
CA ASP A 331 27.31 7.33 14.92
C ASP A 331 27.60 8.66 14.21
N PHE A 332 28.24 8.61 13.06
CA PHE A 332 28.50 9.81 12.25
C PHE A 332 27.75 9.74 10.93
N GLY A 333 27.29 10.90 10.49
CA GLY A 333 26.59 11.03 9.23
C GLY A 333 27.01 12.24 8.44
N VAL A 334 26.64 12.25 7.18
CA VAL A 334 26.82 13.36 6.27
C VAL A 334 25.47 13.78 5.71
N LEU A 335 25.20 15.06 5.80
CA LEU A 335 24.17 15.75 5.05
C LEU A 335 24.87 16.68 4.06
N ALA A 336 24.70 16.43 2.77
CA ALA A 336 25.30 17.27 1.75
C ALA A 336 24.32 17.53 0.60
N LYS A 337 24.29 18.75 0.11
CA LYS A 337 23.59 19.15 -1.10
C LYS A 337 24.57 19.87 -2.01
N PHE A 338 24.69 19.42 -3.24
CA PHE A 338 25.66 19.96 -4.20
C PHE A 338 25.19 19.81 -5.63
N LYS A 339 25.86 20.53 -6.54
CA LYS A 339 25.60 20.47 -7.99
C LYS A 339 26.21 19.24 -8.62
N GLY A 340 25.40 18.52 -9.41
CA GLY A 340 25.87 17.48 -10.30
C GLY A 340 26.56 18.04 -11.56
N SER A 341 26.99 17.15 -12.45
CA SER A 341 27.74 17.52 -13.65
C SER A 341 26.91 18.19 -14.75
N LYS A 342 25.60 17.94 -14.80
CA LYS A 342 24.66 18.48 -15.80
C LYS A 342 23.59 19.40 -15.18
N ASP A 343 23.99 20.25 -14.27
CA ASP A 343 23.13 21.24 -13.62
C ASP A 343 21.94 20.62 -12.88
N ASN A 344 22.11 19.40 -12.42
CA ASN A 344 21.18 18.71 -11.55
C ASN A 344 21.59 18.85 -10.09
N THR A 345 20.68 18.65 -9.17
CA THR A 345 20.93 18.76 -7.73
C THR A 345 21.05 17.37 -7.12
N ILE A 346 22.10 17.16 -6.33
CA ILE A 346 22.35 15.91 -5.62
C ILE A 346 22.31 16.18 -4.12
N MET A 347 21.63 15.31 -3.39
CA MET A 347 21.58 15.31 -1.94
C MET A 347 22.01 13.95 -1.39
N PHE A 348 22.90 13.99 -0.43
CA PHE A 348 23.33 12.82 0.33
C PHE A 348 22.83 12.88 1.77
N ILE A 349 22.19 11.81 2.21
CA ILE A 349 21.75 11.54 3.57
C ILE A 349 22.42 10.24 4.01
N LEU A 350 23.61 10.36 4.58
CA LEU A 350 24.53 9.26 4.83
C LEU A 350 24.73 9.02 6.32
N GLY A 351 25.02 7.78 6.69
CA GLY A 351 25.49 7.40 8.02
C GLY A 351 26.34 6.14 7.96
N PHE A 352 27.09 5.84 9.01
CA PHE A 352 27.69 4.52 9.14
C PHE A 352 26.62 3.49 9.43
N ASP A 353 25.61 3.88 10.25
CA ASP A 353 24.53 3.02 10.66
C ASP A 353 23.18 3.75 10.67
N GLU A 354 22.15 3.07 11.14
CA GLU A 354 20.76 3.54 11.16
C GLU A 354 20.56 4.81 11.99
N LEU A 355 21.33 4.97 13.08
CA LEU A 355 21.19 6.10 13.99
C LEU A 355 21.45 7.45 13.30
N ALA A 356 22.58 7.58 12.62
CA ALA A 356 22.90 8.80 11.89
C ALA A 356 21.96 9.05 10.71
N ILE A 357 21.57 8.01 9.94
CA ILE A 357 20.63 8.15 8.84
C ILE A 357 19.28 8.69 9.34
N MET A 358 18.72 8.10 10.40
CA MET A 358 17.45 8.52 10.97
C MET A 358 17.53 9.93 11.59
N ALA A 359 18.64 10.26 12.23
CA ALA A 359 18.90 11.61 12.75
C ALA A 359 18.91 12.64 11.61
N ALA A 360 19.67 12.36 10.53
CA ALA A 360 19.79 13.23 9.37
C ALA A 360 18.41 13.49 8.71
N VAL A 361 17.66 12.41 8.46
CA VAL A 361 16.33 12.51 7.85
C VAL A 361 15.40 13.36 8.70
N LYS A 362 15.32 13.08 10.00
CA LYS A 362 14.47 13.83 10.93
C LYS A 362 14.82 15.32 10.93
N VAL A 363 16.11 15.63 10.94
CA VAL A 363 16.61 17.01 10.97
C VAL A 363 16.27 17.73 9.67
N ILE A 364 16.58 17.15 8.50
CA ILE A 364 16.42 17.81 7.21
C ILE A 364 14.95 17.94 6.76
N THR A 365 14.07 17.13 7.30
CA THR A 365 12.64 17.15 7.00
C THR A 365 11.82 17.97 8.02
N ASP A 366 12.44 18.50 9.08
CA ASP A 366 11.79 19.42 9.98
C ASP A 366 11.52 20.76 9.26
N PRO A 367 10.27 21.22 9.14
CA PRO A 367 9.96 22.51 8.53
C PRO A 367 10.65 23.71 9.21
N ASN A 368 10.95 23.58 10.50
CA ASN A 368 11.62 24.59 11.31
C ASN A 368 13.15 24.40 11.38
N PHE A 369 13.70 23.53 10.52
CA PHE A 369 15.12 23.24 10.48
C PHE A 369 15.93 24.51 10.18
N ASP A 370 16.48 25.07 11.22
CA ASP A 370 17.24 26.34 11.20
C ASP A 370 18.76 26.15 11.44
N THR A 371 19.21 24.89 11.50
CA THR A 371 20.62 24.57 11.78
C THR A 371 21.55 25.14 10.71
N ILE A 372 21.05 25.29 9.48
CA ILE A 372 21.78 25.93 8.40
C ILE A 372 22.05 27.39 8.71
N LYS A 373 21.05 28.13 9.25
CA LYS A 373 21.24 29.52 9.70
C LYS A 373 22.18 29.62 10.89
N ASN A 374 22.07 28.67 11.84
CA ASN A 374 22.87 28.67 13.05
C ASN A 374 24.33 28.30 12.82
N ASN A 375 24.64 27.56 11.75
CA ASN A 375 25.99 27.15 11.40
C ASN A 375 26.60 27.95 10.24
N ASP A 376 25.86 28.87 9.64
CA ASP A 376 26.42 29.80 8.63
C ASP A 376 27.10 30.98 9.35
N PRO A 377 28.46 31.11 9.25
CA PRO A 377 29.16 32.19 9.90
C PRO A 377 28.73 33.59 9.45
N ASN A 378 28.11 33.72 8.28
CA ASN A 378 27.69 35.01 7.73
C ASN A 378 26.26 35.45 8.13
N LYS A 379 25.45 34.59 8.78
CA LYS A 379 24.08 34.84 9.31
C LYS A 379 23.14 35.75 8.47
N THR A 380 23.51 36.07 7.24
CA THR A 380 22.75 36.86 6.28
C THR A 380 21.71 36.01 5.58
N GLU A 381 20.72 36.63 4.95
CA GLU A 381 19.68 35.95 4.16
C GLU A 381 20.23 34.79 3.35
N ILE A 382 19.65 33.59 3.56
CA ILE A 382 20.08 32.39 2.84
C ILE A 382 19.79 32.59 1.35
N GLN A 383 20.84 32.89 0.58
CA GLN A 383 20.72 33.00 -0.88
C GLN A 383 20.42 31.64 -1.48
N ARG A 384 19.56 31.59 -2.44
CA ARG A 384 19.24 30.40 -3.22
C ARG A 384 20.00 30.38 -4.54
N PRO A 385 20.47 29.22 -5.01
CA PRO A 385 20.42 27.88 -4.39
C PRO A 385 21.38 27.78 -3.18
N TYR A 386 21.06 26.88 -2.23
CA TYR A 386 21.86 26.66 -1.05
C TYR A 386 22.52 25.27 -1.11
N TYR A 387 23.84 25.25 -1.27
CA TYR A 387 24.65 24.04 -1.31
C TYR A 387 25.54 23.97 -0.09
N PHE A 388 25.71 22.80 0.47
CA PHE A 388 26.47 22.60 1.71
C PHE A 388 26.98 21.17 1.86
N ASN A 389 28.03 21.04 2.67
CA ASN A 389 28.51 19.78 3.21
C ASN A 389 28.57 19.87 4.73
N MET A 390 27.90 18.96 5.41
CA MET A 390 27.81 18.91 6.87
C MET A 390 28.13 17.51 7.38
N ILE A 391 29.10 17.41 8.28
CA ILE A 391 29.35 16.17 9.04
C ILE A 391 28.81 16.39 10.45
N PHE A 392 28.08 15.43 10.96
CA PHE A 392 27.51 15.47 12.29
C PHE A 392 27.70 14.16 13.03
N GLU A 393 27.76 14.24 14.33
CA GLU A 393 27.72 13.13 15.26
C GLU A 393 26.29 12.97 15.77
N ALA A 394 25.74 11.77 15.74
CA ALA A 394 24.49 11.41 16.37
C ALA A 394 24.76 10.49 17.56
N GLU A 395 24.14 10.78 18.69
CA GLU A 395 24.20 9.95 19.88
C GLU A 395 22.82 9.39 20.19
N GLY A 396 22.74 8.13 20.52
CA GLY A 396 21.46 7.50 20.78
C GLY A 396 21.55 6.04 21.14
N PHE A 397 20.38 5.43 21.28
CA PHE A 397 20.21 4.04 21.65
C PHE A 397 19.42 3.30 20.58
N ARG A 398 19.95 2.21 20.08
CA ARG A 398 19.37 1.42 18.96
C ARG A 398 19.15 2.31 17.74
N ARG A 399 17.88 2.65 17.40
CA ARG A 399 17.48 3.52 16.28
C ARG A 399 16.98 4.90 16.72
N THR A 400 16.96 5.14 18.03
CA THR A 400 16.45 6.39 18.59
C THR A 400 17.58 7.38 18.78
N ASN A 401 17.57 8.45 17.99
CA ASN A 401 18.48 9.57 18.18
C ASN A 401 18.06 10.37 19.42
N LEU A 402 18.96 10.56 20.36
CA LEU A 402 18.79 11.38 21.55
C LEU A 402 19.33 12.80 21.33
N SER A 403 20.46 12.91 20.65
CA SER A 403 21.08 14.19 20.32
C SER A 403 21.88 14.11 19.03
N TYR A 404 22.13 15.26 18.43
CA TYR A 404 23.10 15.37 17.35
C TYR A 404 23.97 16.62 17.53
N LYS A 405 25.21 16.57 17.05
CA LYS A 405 26.16 17.68 17.10
C LYS A 405 26.88 17.83 15.77
N VAL A 406 26.83 19.04 15.20
CA VAL A 406 27.60 19.36 13.99
C VAL A 406 29.10 19.38 14.30
N LYS A 407 29.88 18.63 13.53
CA LYS A 407 31.34 18.54 13.64
C LYS A 407 32.04 19.37 12.56
N TYR A 408 31.44 19.43 11.38
CA TYR A 408 31.94 20.20 10.26
C TYR A 408 30.79 20.75 9.44
N PHE A 409 30.94 21.97 8.98
CA PHE A 409 30.01 22.60 8.06
C PHE A 409 30.79 23.49 7.07
N LYS A 410 30.52 23.29 5.78
CA LYS A 410 31.04 24.12 4.69
C LYS A 410 29.90 24.46 3.73
N ARG A 411 29.76 25.74 3.39
CA ARG A 411 28.95 26.16 2.25
C ARG A 411 29.75 25.93 0.98
N LEU A 412 29.08 25.38 -0.06
CA LEU A 412 29.67 25.02 -1.35
C LEU A 412 29.36 26.06 -2.41
#